data_570555e5af4268ae9d658910f1c2330b
#
_entry.id   570555e5af4268ae9d658910f1c2330b
#
_cell.length_a   1.000
_cell.length_b   1.000
_cell.length_c   1.000
_cell.angle_alpha   90.00
_cell.angle_beta   90.00
_cell.angle_gamma   90.00
#
_symmetry.space_group_name_H-M   'P 1'
#
loop_
_entity.id
_entity.type
_entity.pdbx_description
1 polymer ?
#
loop_
_entity_poly.entity_id
_entity_poly.type
_entity_poly.pdbx_seq_one_letter_code
_entity_poly.pdbx_strand_id
1 'polypeptide(L)'
;MVIGPDKGDAAVLRKLCFGTDSDVWFPIYPLCTEYCITESYAMAFECYREMIGIYGGGNVSTCGFSSGGALALGMAAHNSALGAPLPQPRHIIAVAPGEVPWNNEERARMLALNPRDVAIDYAFLAKGEKLMRRGRDDVPEYMLAPSRGDYAGTGDIHFYYSRDEILYGALPEFEAACDRAGVPYTVTARAGMTHCYCMLPYFREAREDFAQIAEYLKE
;
A
#
# COMPACT_ATOMS: atom_id res chain seq x y z
N MET A 1 1.64 6.73 -7.24
CA MET A 1 2.32 6.12 -8.41
C MET A 1 2.83 7.16 -9.41
N VAL A 2 3.43 8.22 -8.93
CA VAL A 2 3.95 9.33 -9.78
C VAL A 2 5.45 9.61 -9.58
N ILE A 3 6.07 8.98 -8.58
CA ILE A 3 7.49 9.12 -8.26
C ILE A 3 8.14 7.75 -8.41
N GLY A 4 9.25 7.70 -9.14
CA GLY A 4 10.04 6.47 -9.29
C GLY A 4 10.93 6.20 -8.07
N PRO A 5 11.57 5.01 -8.03
CA PRO A 5 12.43 4.62 -6.92
C PRO A 5 13.68 5.50 -6.80
N ASP A 6 14.15 5.65 -5.58
CA ASP A 6 15.36 6.40 -5.26
C ASP A 6 16.35 5.60 -4.38
N LYS A 7 17.38 6.27 -3.89
CA LYS A 7 18.38 5.64 -3.01
C LYS A 7 17.82 5.27 -1.63
N GLY A 8 16.76 5.94 -1.16
CA GLY A 8 16.07 5.63 0.08
C GLY A 8 15.38 4.28 -0.01
N ASP A 9 14.69 4.03 -1.14
CA ASP A 9 14.05 2.74 -1.41
C ASP A 9 15.08 1.60 -1.42
N ALA A 10 16.21 1.79 -2.08
CA ALA A 10 17.29 0.80 -2.10
C ALA A 10 17.82 0.48 -0.68
N ALA A 11 17.89 1.47 0.22
CA ALA A 11 18.30 1.26 1.61
C ALA A 11 17.25 0.46 2.40
N VAL A 12 15.95 0.70 2.15
CA VAL A 12 14.85 -0.05 2.75
C VAL A 12 14.85 -1.50 2.25
N LEU A 13 14.97 -1.72 0.94
CA LEU A 13 15.06 -3.05 0.34
C LEU A 13 16.21 -3.87 0.94
N ARG A 14 17.39 -3.28 1.05
CA ARG A 14 18.54 -3.92 1.68
C ARG A 14 18.24 -4.34 3.12
N LYS A 15 17.59 -3.47 3.90
CA LYS A 15 17.22 -3.81 5.29
C LYS A 15 16.20 -4.94 5.36
N LEU A 16 15.22 -4.98 4.45
CA LEU A 16 14.25 -6.06 4.37
C LEU A 16 14.96 -7.37 4.03
N CYS A 17 15.76 -7.45 2.95
CA CYS A 17 16.49 -8.66 2.58
C CYS A 17 17.30 -9.23 3.75
N PHE A 18 18.15 -8.41 4.38
CA PHE A 18 18.99 -8.87 5.47
C PHE A 18 18.25 -9.10 6.80
N GLY A 19 17.15 -8.36 7.00
CA GLY A 19 16.37 -8.45 8.23
C GLY A 19 15.41 -9.63 8.24
N THR A 20 14.97 -10.12 7.08
CA THR A 20 13.97 -11.18 6.97
C THR A 20 14.54 -12.52 6.50
N ASP A 21 15.76 -12.55 5.99
CA ASP A 21 16.37 -13.72 5.32
C ASP A 21 15.50 -14.23 4.17
N SER A 22 14.87 -13.29 3.44
CA SER A 22 13.93 -13.57 2.36
C SER A 22 14.39 -12.95 1.05
N ASP A 23 13.99 -13.55 -0.06
CA ASP A 23 14.11 -12.92 -1.37
C ASP A 23 13.13 -11.74 -1.46
N VAL A 24 13.62 -10.58 -1.89
CA VAL A 24 12.80 -9.38 -2.07
C VAL A 24 12.75 -9.01 -3.55
N TRP A 25 11.53 -9.02 -4.09
CA TRP A 25 11.25 -8.57 -5.44
C TRP A 25 10.71 -7.15 -5.40
N PHE A 26 11.32 -6.26 -6.17
CA PHE A 26 10.93 -4.85 -6.23
C PHE A 26 10.48 -4.48 -7.64
N PRO A 27 9.17 -4.53 -7.92
CA PRO A 27 8.66 -4.16 -9.24
C PRO A 27 8.87 -2.66 -9.52
N ILE A 28 9.61 -2.33 -10.58
CA ILE A 28 9.73 -0.96 -11.08
C ILE A 28 8.60 -0.75 -12.09
N TYR A 29 7.40 -0.54 -11.58
CA TYR A 29 6.19 -0.44 -12.40
C TYR A 29 6.09 0.90 -13.16
N PRO A 30 5.35 0.92 -14.30
CA PRO A 30 5.08 2.15 -15.05
C PRO A 30 4.42 3.22 -14.19
N LEU A 31 4.87 4.48 -14.31
CA LEU A 31 4.34 5.59 -13.52
C LEU A 31 3.11 6.22 -14.17
N CYS A 32 2.17 6.69 -13.36
CA CYS A 32 0.95 7.34 -13.82
C CYS A 32 1.18 8.73 -14.43
N THR A 33 2.41 9.23 -14.41
CA THR A 33 2.83 10.40 -15.21
C THR A 33 2.80 10.11 -16.72
N GLU A 34 3.00 8.85 -17.12
CA GLU A 34 3.09 8.43 -18.53
C GLU A 34 2.07 7.35 -18.90
N TYR A 35 1.71 6.48 -17.95
CA TYR A 35 0.86 5.31 -18.16
C TYR A 35 -0.41 5.38 -17.31
N CYS A 36 -1.44 4.63 -17.67
CA CYS A 36 -2.60 4.44 -16.80
C CYS A 36 -2.23 3.52 -15.63
N ILE A 37 -2.94 3.61 -14.52
CA ILE A 37 -2.70 2.76 -13.34
C ILE A 37 -2.84 1.26 -13.66
N THR A 38 -3.64 0.91 -14.66
CA THR A 38 -3.82 -0.47 -15.11
C THR A 38 -2.53 -1.15 -15.54
N GLU A 39 -1.59 -0.38 -16.16
CA GLU A 39 -0.27 -0.89 -16.55
C GLU A 39 0.62 -1.14 -15.33
N SER A 40 0.52 -0.28 -14.30
CA SER A 40 1.22 -0.51 -13.02
C SER A 40 0.75 -1.79 -12.35
N TYR A 41 -0.56 -2.01 -12.31
CA TYR A 41 -1.15 -3.24 -11.77
C TYR A 41 -0.77 -4.47 -12.58
N ALA A 42 -0.83 -4.39 -13.91
CA ALA A 42 -0.47 -5.51 -14.78
C ALA A 42 0.96 -6.00 -14.52
N MET A 43 1.92 -5.06 -14.47
CA MET A 43 3.32 -5.41 -14.21
C MET A 43 3.53 -5.96 -12.79
N ALA A 44 2.96 -5.33 -11.77
CA ALA A 44 3.09 -5.79 -10.39
C ALA A 44 2.45 -7.16 -10.19
N PHE A 45 1.32 -7.42 -10.86
CA PHE A 45 0.64 -8.72 -10.80
C PHE A 45 1.41 -9.83 -11.54
N GLU A 46 2.10 -9.52 -12.64
CA GLU A 46 3.02 -10.47 -13.28
C GLU A 46 4.15 -10.87 -12.33
N CYS A 47 4.77 -9.91 -11.65
CA CYS A 47 5.78 -10.21 -10.63
C CYS A 47 5.20 -11.10 -9.53
N TYR A 48 3.99 -10.81 -9.05
CA TYR A 48 3.33 -11.62 -8.04
C TYR A 48 3.08 -13.06 -8.52
N ARG A 49 2.63 -13.24 -9.76
CA ARG A 49 2.40 -14.55 -10.37
C ARG A 49 3.69 -15.37 -10.43
N GLU A 50 4.79 -14.75 -10.86
CA GLU A 50 6.10 -15.42 -10.89
C GLU A 50 6.56 -15.83 -9.49
N MET A 51 6.40 -14.97 -8.50
CA MET A 51 6.75 -15.27 -7.10
C MET A 51 5.94 -16.47 -6.59
N ILE A 52 4.62 -16.51 -6.82
CA ILE A 52 3.77 -17.65 -6.45
C ILE A 52 4.24 -18.93 -7.15
N GLY A 53 4.66 -18.84 -8.41
CA GLY A 53 5.19 -19.99 -9.16
C GLY A 53 6.51 -20.53 -8.60
N ILE A 54 7.37 -19.65 -8.08
CA ILE A 54 8.69 -20.01 -7.55
C ILE A 54 8.60 -20.48 -6.08
N TYR A 55 7.88 -19.74 -5.24
CA TYR A 55 7.88 -19.95 -3.78
C TYR A 55 6.66 -20.71 -3.26
N GLY A 56 5.60 -20.79 -4.06
CA GLY A 56 4.32 -21.41 -3.67
C GLY A 56 3.41 -20.44 -2.90
N GLY A 57 2.12 -20.75 -2.91
CA GLY A 57 1.13 -20.02 -2.12
C GLY A 57 1.40 -20.15 -0.62
N GLY A 58 1.19 -19.09 0.12
CA GLY A 58 1.45 -19.03 1.57
C GLY A 58 2.89 -18.64 1.95
N ASN A 59 3.82 -18.56 0.99
CA ASN A 59 5.20 -18.12 1.20
C ASN A 59 5.49 -16.74 0.59
N VAL A 60 4.46 -16.04 0.11
CA VAL A 60 4.60 -14.72 -0.50
C VAL A 60 3.82 -13.71 0.32
N SER A 61 4.50 -12.68 0.77
CA SER A 61 3.92 -11.50 1.42
C SER A 61 4.15 -10.27 0.56
N THR A 62 3.31 -9.25 0.71
CA THR A 62 3.46 -7.97 0.02
C THR A 62 3.73 -6.86 1.02
N CYS A 63 4.66 -5.97 0.69
CA CYS A 63 4.99 -4.81 1.52
C CYS A 63 5.08 -3.57 0.63
N GLY A 64 4.46 -2.49 1.05
CA GLY A 64 4.50 -1.25 0.29
C GLY A 64 4.37 0.00 1.14
N PHE A 65 4.92 1.10 0.61
CA PHE A 65 4.93 2.41 1.24
C PHE A 65 4.18 3.40 0.36
N SER A 66 3.32 4.23 0.94
CA SER A 66 2.55 5.24 0.21
C SER A 66 1.75 4.62 -0.95
N SER A 67 1.98 5.04 -2.18
CA SER A 67 1.39 4.43 -3.38
C SER A 67 1.74 2.95 -3.54
N GLY A 68 2.89 2.49 -3.03
CA GLY A 68 3.24 1.07 -2.97
C GLY A 68 2.38 0.29 -1.97
N GLY A 69 2.03 0.90 -0.83
CA GLY A 69 1.09 0.32 0.14
C GLY A 69 -0.33 0.19 -0.45
N ALA A 70 -0.78 1.22 -1.16
CA ALA A 70 -2.03 1.18 -1.93
C ALA A 70 -2.00 0.07 -3.00
N LEU A 71 -0.88 -0.08 -3.72
CA LEU A 71 -0.72 -1.13 -4.73
C LEU A 71 -0.72 -2.53 -4.10
N ALA A 72 -0.05 -2.72 -2.95
CA ALA A 72 -0.03 -4.01 -2.25
C ALA A 72 -1.44 -4.48 -1.85
N LEU A 73 -2.26 -3.58 -1.30
CA LEU A 73 -3.68 -3.83 -0.99
C LEU A 73 -4.50 -4.04 -2.27
N GLY A 74 -4.34 -3.15 -3.24
CA GLY A 74 -5.07 -3.21 -4.49
C GLY A 74 -4.75 -4.45 -5.32
N MET A 75 -3.54 -5.02 -5.19
CA MET A 75 -3.17 -6.29 -5.83
C MET A 75 -3.96 -7.48 -5.27
N ALA A 76 -4.18 -7.53 -3.96
CA ALA A 76 -5.04 -8.54 -3.35
C ALA A 76 -6.49 -8.42 -3.87
N ALA A 77 -7.01 -7.19 -3.94
CA ALA A 77 -8.31 -6.91 -4.52
C ALA A 77 -8.38 -7.26 -6.01
N HIS A 78 -7.32 -6.99 -6.77
CA HIS A 78 -7.22 -7.36 -8.18
C HIS A 78 -7.24 -8.89 -8.36
N ASN A 79 -6.50 -9.60 -7.53
CA ASN A 79 -6.48 -11.06 -7.52
C ASN A 79 -7.87 -11.64 -7.24
N SER A 80 -8.59 -11.11 -6.24
CA SER A 80 -9.97 -11.52 -5.93
C SER A 80 -10.95 -11.26 -7.09
N ALA A 81 -10.71 -10.22 -7.88
CA ALA A 81 -11.54 -9.88 -9.04
C ALA A 81 -11.31 -10.79 -10.26
N LEU A 82 -10.30 -11.65 -10.26
CA LEU A 82 -10.02 -12.58 -11.35
C LEU A 82 -10.92 -13.82 -11.27
N GLY A 83 -11.28 -14.38 -12.43
CA GLY A 83 -12.06 -15.61 -12.50
C GLY A 83 -11.34 -16.88 -11.99
N ALA A 84 -10.00 -16.82 -11.90
CA ALA A 84 -9.15 -17.88 -11.36
C ALA A 84 -8.04 -17.23 -10.52
N PRO A 85 -8.34 -16.81 -9.27
CA PRO A 85 -7.37 -16.11 -8.43
C PRO A 85 -6.19 -17.01 -8.05
N LEU A 86 -5.02 -16.40 -7.92
CA LEU A 86 -3.85 -17.02 -7.31
C LEU A 86 -4.06 -17.13 -5.79
N PRO A 87 -3.24 -17.92 -5.06
CA PRO A 87 -3.19 -17.80 -3.61
C PRO A 87 -2.95 -16.35 -3.18
N GLN A 88 -3.68 -15.90 -2.18
CA GLN A 88 -3.54 -14.54 -1.66
C GLN A 88 -2.24 -14.39 -0.83
N PRO A 89 -1.73 -13.15 -0.66
CA PRO A 89 -0.57 -12.90 0.18
C PRO A 89 -0.78 -13.37 1.63
N ARG A 90 0.29 -13.92 2.22
CA ARG A 90 0.29 -14.33 3.64
C ARG A 90 0.19 -13.12 4.57
N HIS A 91 0.97 -12.08 4.29
CA HIS A 91 0.89 -10.78 4.96
C HIS A 91 0.84 -9.66 3.92
N ILE A 92 0.09 -8.62 4.23
CA ILE A 92 0.12 -7.36 3.51
C ILE A 92 0.58 -6.28 4.48
N ILE A 93 1.78 -5.74 4.27
CA ILE A 93 2.29 -4.61 5.03
C ILE A 93 2.01 -3.33 4.24
N ALA A 94 1.13 -2.50 4.73
CA ALA A 94 0.72 -1.26 4.09
C ALA A 94 1.13 -0.05 4.96
N VAL A 95 2.25 0.59 4.60
CA VAL A 95 2.74 1.78 5.30
C VAL A 95 2.20 3.02 4.61
N ALA A 96 1.41 3.80 5.33
CA ALA A 96 0.78 5.02 4.84
C ALA A 96 0.08 4.83 3.48
N PRO A 97 -0.72 3.75 3.28
CA PRO A 97 -1.42 3.58 2.03
C PRO A 97 -2.42 4.71 1.83
N GLY A 98 -2.55 5.17 0.61
CA GLY A 98 -3.50 6.21 0.24
C GLY A 98 -4.41 5.76 -0.88
N GLU A 99 -5.53 6.46 -1.01
CA GLU A 99 -6.46 6.24 -2.11
C GLU A 99 -7.06 7.56 -2.59
N VAL A 100 -7.74 7.51 -3.71
CA VAL A 100 -8.60 8.61 -4.14
C VAL A 100 -9.79 8.65 -3.18
N PRO A 101 -10.05 9.78 -2.49
CA PRO A 101 -11.15 9.88 -1.55
C PRO A 101 -12.49 9.58 -2.24
N TRP A 102 -13.15 8.53 -1.78
CA TRP A 102 -14.34 8.02 -2.46
C TRP A 102 -15.64 8.71 -2.01
N ASN A 103 -15.67 9.17 -0.77
CA ASN A 103 -16.85 9.80 -0.20
C ASN A 103 -16.52 11.14 0.48
N ASN A 104 -17.56 11.90 0.84
CA ASN A 104 -17.39 13.20 1.45
C ASN A 104 -16.81 13.14 2.87
N GLU A 105 -17.06 12.07 3.61
CA GLU A 105 -16.58 11.89 4.99
C GLU A 105 -15.09 11.63 5.01
N GLU A 106 -14.61 10.72 4.16
CA GLU A 106 -13.19 10.48 3.96
C GLU A 106 -12.46 11.75 3.53
N ARG A 107 -13.03 12.44 2.53
CA ARG A 107 -12.49 13.73 2.07
C ARG A 107 -12.40 14.76 3.19
N ALA A 108 -13.43 14.85 4.02
CA ALA A 108 -13.43 15.78 5.15
C ALA A 108 -12.36 15.43 6.19
N ARG A 109 -12.15 14.14 6.49
CA ARG A 109 -11.08 13.70 7.40
C ARG A 109 -9.70 14.05 6.84
N MET A 110 -9.46 13.76 5.56
CA MET A 110 -8.19 14.10 4.89
C MET A 110 -7.93 15.62 4.91
N LEU A 111 -8.95 16.42 4.58
CA LEU A 111 -8.83 17.89 4.61
C LEU A 111 -8.56 18.43 6.02
N ALA A 112 -9.12 17.83 7.06
CA ALA A 112 -8.86 18.23 8.44
C ALA A 112 -7.40 17.96 8.87
N LEU A 113 -6.72 16.98 8.25
CA LEU A 113 -5.32 16.67 8.49
C LEU A 113 -4.36 17.50 7.64
N ASN A 114 -4.83 18.12 6.55
CA ASN A 114 -3.98 18.86 5.61
C ASN A 114 -3.06 19.91 6.26
N PRO A 115 -3.49 20.70 7.25
CA PRO A 115 -2.61 21.69 7.90
C PRO A 115 -1.50 21.08 8.76
N ARG A 116 -1.58 19.77 9.07
CA ARG A 116 -0.61 19.07 9.92
C ARG A 116 0.37 18.24 9.11
N ASP A 117 0.00 17.84 7.90
CA ASP A 117 0.83 17.03 7.01
C ASP A 117 1.93 17.92 6.39
N VAL A 118 3.18 17.60 6.69
CA VAL A 118 4.35 18.33 6.18
C VAL A 118 4.92 17.73 4.88
N ALA A 119 4.36 16.61 4.44
CA ALA A 119 4.86 15.85 3.29
C ALA A 119 3.92 15.90 2.09
N ILE A 120 2.62 15.84 2.31
CA ILE A 120 1.61 15.75 1.25
C ILE A 120 0.59 16.88 1.40
N ASP A 121 0.25 17.52 0.28
CA ASP A 121 -0.83 18.50 0.20
C ASP A 121 -2.05 17.87 -0.45
N TYR A 122 -3.23 18.15 0.09
CA TYR A 122 -4.50 17.64 -0.43
C TYR A 122 -4.74 18.02 -1.90
N ALA A 123 -4.28 19.21 -2.32
CA ALA A 123 -4.40 19.63 -3.72
C ALA A 123 -3.63 18.70 -4.70
N PHE A 124 -2.59 18.02 -4.21
CA PHE A 124 -1.90 16.97 -4.98
C PHE A 124 -2.78 15.71 -5.08
N LEU A 125 -3.34 15.25 -3.98
CA LEU A 125 -4.23 14.07 -3.96
C LEU A 125 -5.47 14.26 -4.83
N ALA A 126 -6.05 15.45 -4.81
CA ALA A 126 -7.23 15.80 -5.63
C ALA A 126 -7.00 15.66 -7.15
N LYS A 127 -5.74 15.68 -7.60
CA LYS A 127 -5.37 15.45 -9.01
C LYS A 127 -5.06 13.98 -9.30
N GLY A 128 -4.96 13.15 -8.27
CA GLY A 128 -4.50 11.76 -8.37
C GLY A 128 -5.36 10.92 -9.30
N GLU A 129 -6.68 11.01 -9.17
CA GLU A 129 -7.60 10.25 -10.02
C GLU A 129 -7.39 10.51 -11.52
N LYS A 130 -7.31 11.79 -11.91
CA LYS A 130 -7.07 12.16 -13.31
C LYS A 130 -5.75 11.61 -13.83
N LEU A 131 -4.71 11.65 -13.01
CA LEU A 131 -3.40 11.11 -13.37
C LEU A 131 -3.45 9.59 -13.51
N MET A 132 -4.07 8.89 -12.57
CA MET A 132 -4.16 7.43 -12.58
C MET A 132 -5.01 6.90 -13.73
N ARG A 133 -6.12 7.56 -14.05
CA ARG A 133 -6.99 7.17 -15.16
C ARG A 133 -6.39 7.44 -16.54
N ARG A 134 -5.58 8.48 -16.71
CA ARG A 134 -5.04 8.88 -18.01
C ARG A 134 -6.11 9.03 -19.11
N GLY A 135 -7.30 9.50 -18.74
CA GLY A 135 -8.42 9.67 -19.65
C GLY A 135 -9.22 8.39 -19.94
N ARG A 136 -8.97 7.31 -19.23
CA ARG A 136 -9.74 6.06 -19.31
C ARG A 136 -10.87 6.05 -18.28
N ASP A 137 -12.06 5.63 -18.70
CA ASP A 137 -13.24 5.51 -17.84
C ASP A 137 -13.45 4.07 -17.32
N ASP A 138 -12.75 3.10 -17.91
CA ASP A 138 -12.87 1.67 -17.62
C ASP A 138 -11.91 1.18 -16.53
N VAL A 139 -11.27 2.08 -15.80
CA VAL A 139 -10.37 1.73 -14.68
C VAL A 139 -11.19 1.21 -13.50
N PRO A 140 -10.94 -0.02 -13.02
CA PRO A 140 -11.64 -0.57 -11.86
C PRO A 140 -11.47 0.30 -10.61
N GLU A 141 -12.56 0.45 -9.83
CA GLU A 141 -12.57 1.32 -8.64
C GLU A 141 -11.50 0.97 -7.62
N TYR A 142 -11.25 -0.32 -7.36
CA TYR A 142 -10.24 -0.78 -6.41
C TYR A 142 -8.80 -0.42 -6.81
N MET A 143 -8.55 -0.07 -8.07
CA MET A 143 -7.24 0.42 -8.48
C MET A 143 -7.00 1.88 -8.09
N LEU A 144 -8.06 2.64 -7.91
CA LEU A 144 -8.04 4.05 -7.50
C LEU A 144 -8.23 4.20 -5.98
N ALA A 145 -9.10 3.36 -5.42
CA ALA A 145 -9.43 3.30 -4.02
C ALA A 145 -9.41 1.82 -3.56
N PRO A 146 -8.25 1.31 -3.12
CA PRO A 146 -8.10 -0.09 -2.75
C PRO A 146 -9.08 -0.57 -1.67
N SER A 147 -9.56 0.31 -0.80
CA SER A 147 -10.60 0.00 0.19
C SER A 147 -11.93 -0.44 -0.42
N ARG A 148 -12.13 -0.21 -1.72
CA ARG A 148 -13.32 -0.65 -2.48
C ARG A 148 -13.19 -2.09 -2.99
N GLY A 149 -12.01 -2.68 -2.83
CA GLY A 149 -11.76 -4.05 -3.26
C GLY A 149 -12.23 -5.10 -2.26
N ASP A 150 -12.08 -6.35 -2.65
CA ASP A 150 -12.32 -7.53 -1.82
C ASP A 150 -10.98 -8.13 -1.39
N TYR A 151 -10.78 -8.28 -0.09
CA TYR A 151 -9.59 -8.84 0.53
C TYR A 151 -9.78 -10.30 0.98
N ALA A 152 -10.89 -10.93 0.63
CA ALA A 152 -11.19 -12.30 1.05
C ALA A 152 -10.04 -13.27 0.73
N GLY A 153 -9.68 -14.08 1.72
CA GLY A 153 -8.62 -15.07 1.60
C GLY A 153 -7.18 -14.53 1.73
N THR A 154 -6.98 -13.23 1.95
CA THR A 154 -5.66 -12.73 2.37
C THR A 154 -5.34 -13.20 3.78
N GLY A 155 -4.06 -13.29 4.10
CA GLY A 155 -3.62 -13.38 5.48
C GLY A 155 -3.76 -12.04 6.22
N ASP A 156 -2.91 -11.81 7.21
CA ASP A 156 -3.02 -10.62 8.05
C ASP A 156 -2.62 -9.34 7.30
N ILE A 157 -3.37 -8.26 7.54
CA ILE A 157 -3.06 -6.94 7.00
C ILE A 157 -2.55 -6.03 8.11
N HIS A 158 -1.41 -5.38 7.88
CA HIS A 158 -0.75 -4.52 8.87
C HIS A 158 -0.63 -3.09 8.35
N PHE A 159 -1.36 -2.17 8.97
CA PHE A 159 -1.34 -0.75 8.64
C PHE A 159 -0.40 0.03 9.54
N TYR A 160 0.40 0.92 8.95
CA TYR A 160 1.26 1.85 9.66
C TYR A 160 1.01 3.27 9.18
N TYR A 161 0.69 4.19 10.08
CA TYR A 161 0.38 5.59 9.75
C TYR A 161 1.00 6.57 10.74
N SER A 162 1.30 7.77 10.25
CA SER A 162 1.33 8.95 11.10
C SER A 162 -0.10 9.42 11.36
N ARG A 163 -0.41 9.81 12.61
CA ARG A 163 -1.69 10.46 12.92
C ARG A 163 -1.78 11.90 12.40
N ASP A 164 -0.67 12.41 11.86
CA ASP A 164 -0.53 13.79 11.40
C ASP A 164 -0.49 13.89 9.87
N GLU A 165 -0.59 12.75 9.16
CA GLU A 165 -0.61 12.72 7.70
C GLU A 165 -2.04 12.64 7.12
N ILE A 166 -2.22 13.20 5.93
CA ILE A 166 -3.51 13.24 5.22
C ILE A 166 -4.06 11.82 5.00
N LEU A 167 -3.20 10.88 4.61
CA LEU A 167 -3.60 9.53 4.24
C LEU A 167 -4.16 8.72 5.41
N TYR A 168 -3.88 9.11 6.66
CA TYR A 168 -4.54 8.55 7.84
C TYR A 168 -6.07 8.74 7.81
N GLY A 169 -6.55 9.77 7.10
CA GLY A 169 -7.98 10.01 6.90
C GLY A 169 -8.71 8.91 6.12
N ALA A 170 -7.98 8.06 5.37
CA ALA A 170 -8.53 6.91 4.64
C ALA A 170 -8.61 5.63 5.49
N LEU A 171 -7.96 5.58 6.65
CA LEU A 171 -7.92 4.37 7.47
C LEU A 171 -9.28 3.73 7.75
N PRO A 172 -10.35 4.49 8.12
CA PRO A 172 -11.66 3.88 8.39
C PRO A 172 -12.24 3.10 7.20
N GLU A 173 -11.96 3.51 5.97
CA GLU A 173 -12.37 2.79 4.76
C GLU A 173 -11.63 1.46 4.62
N PHE A 174 -10.33 1.44 4.92
CA PHE A 174 -9.53 0.21 4.90
C PHE A 174 -9.96 -0.77 6.01
N GLU A 175 -10.20 -0.26 7.23
CA GLU A 175 -10.74 -1.07 8.34
C GLU A 175 -12.08 -1.70 7.96
N ALA A 176 -13.01 -0.91 7.41
CA ALA A 176 -14.29 -1.39 6.94
C ALA A 176 -14.15 -2.43 5.79
N ALA A 177 -13.13 -2.31 4.94
CA ALA A 177 -12.85 -3.30 3.89
C ALA A 177 -12.37 -4.63 4.48
N CYS A 178 -11.47 -4.58 5.47
CA CYS A 178 -11.01 -5.78 6.20
C CYS A 178 -12.18 -6.46 6.93
N ASP A 179 -13.01 -5.67 7.63
CA ASP A 179 -14.17 -6.19 8.34
C ASP A 179 -15.18 -6.88 7.40
N ARG A 180 -15.45 -6.28 6.23
CA ARG A 180 -16.31 -6.89 5.20
C ARG A 180 -15.77 -8.22 4.69
N ALA A 181 -14.46 -8.31 4.54
CA ALA A 181 -13.78 -9.51 4.06
C ALA A 181 -13.54 -10.56 5.15
N GLY A 182 -13.76 -10.22 6.43
CA GLY A 182 -13.43 -11.08 7.58
C GLY A 182 -11.93 -11.35 7.73
N VAL A 183 -11.08 -10.38 7.33
CA VAL A 183 -9.62 -10.51 7.32
C VAL A 183 -9.06 -9.85 8.59
N PRO A 184 -8.18 -10.53 9.34
CA PRO A 184 -7.50 -9.94 10.48
C PRO A 184 -6.62 -8.76 10.06
N TYR A 185 -6.60 -7.71 10.88
CA TYR A 185 -5.71 -6.59 10.64
C TYR A 185 -5.20 -5.95 11.94
N THR A 186 -4.11 -5.24 11.83
CA THR A 186 -3.54 -4.42 12.90
C THR A 186 -3.29 -3.00 12.42
N VAL A 187 -3.38 -2.04 13.33
CA VAL A 187 -3.10 -0.63 13.04
C VAL A 187 -2.07 -0.10 14.03
N THR A 188 -0.93 0.34 13.51
CA THR A 188 0.06 1.12 14.24
C THR A 188 0.01 2.56 13.76
N ALA A 189 -0.45 3.48 14.62
CA ALA A 189 -0.57 4.90 14.29
C ALA A 189 0.17 5.77 15.32
N ARG A 190 1.23 6.47 14.88
CA ARG A 190 2.11 7.30 15.72
C ARG A 190 1.78 8.78 15.52
N ALA A 191 1.67 9.53 16.61
CA ALA A 191 1.59 10.99 16.55
C ALA A 191 2.99 11.61 16.43
N GLY A 192 3.09 12.78 15.81
CA GLY A 192 4.35 13.52 15.64
C GLY A 192 5.28 12.93 14.58
N MET A 193 4.83 11.98 13.79
CA MET A 193 5.60 11.41 12.70
C MET A 193 5.22 12.06 11.36
N THR A 194 6.05 11.86 10.35
CA THR A 194 5.77 12.27 8.97
C THR A 194 5.28 11.08 8.13
N HIS A 195 4.82 11.35 6.93
CA HIS A 195 4.46 10.34 5.94
C HIS A 195 5.57 9.29 5.74
N CYS A 196 5.20 8.02 5.71
CA CYS A 196 6.13 6.89 5.57
C CYS A 196 7.28 6.88 6.59
N TYR A 197 7.05 7.36 7.81
CA TYR A 197 8.09 7.51 8.85
C TYR A 197 8.90 6.21 9.10
N CYS A 198 8.31 5.04 8.91
CA CYS A 198 8.99 3.75 9.09
C CYS A 198 10.24 3.60 8.20
N MET A 199 10.31 4.31 7.06
CA MET A 199 11.49 4.33 6.20
C MET A 199 12.64 5.16 6.79
N LEU A 200 12.35 6.04 7.74
CA LEU A 200 13.27 7.04 8.28
C LEU A 200 13.93 6.52 9.58
N PRO A 201 15.18 6.03 9.54
CA PRO A 201 15.81 5.37 10.69
C PRO A 201 16.19 6.33 11.84
N TYR A 202 15.86 7.62 11.70
CA TYR A 202 16.26 8.67 12.64
C TYR A 202 15.46 8.64 13.94
N PHE A 203 14.20 8.19 13.89
CA PHE A 203 13.30 8.13 15.04
C PHE A 203 13.34 6.74 15.69
N ARG A 204 13.17 6.72 17.01
CA ARG A 204 13.08 5.46 17.76
C ARG A 204 11.86 4.66 17.29
N GLU A 205 10.71 5.31 17.20
CA GLU A 205 9.43 4.73 16.77
C GLU A 205 9.55 4.12 15.38
N ALA A 206 10.20 4.80 14.44
CA ALA A 206 10.43 4.28 13.10
C ALA A 206 11.26 2.99 13.09
N ARG A 207 12.29 2.91 13.97
CA ARG A 207 13.11 1.69 14.09
C ARG A 207 12.34 0.53 14.71
N GLU A 208 11.54 0.82 15.74
CA GLU A 208 10.69 -0.18 16.41
C GLU A 208 9.65 -0.75 15.44
N ASP A 209 8.93 0.12 14.72
CA ASP A 209 7.88 -0.28 13.80
C ASP A 209 8.47 -0.98 12.56
N PHE A 210 9.63 -0.55 12.06
CA PHE A 210 10.32 -1.26 10.98
C PHE A 210 10.80 -2.66 11.41
N ALA A 211 11.25 -2.82 12.65
CA ALA A 211 11.63 -4.13 13.20
C ALA A 211 10.39 -5.05 13.27
N GLN A 212 9.23 -4.51 13.68
CA GLN A 212 7.98 -5.25 13.68
C GLN A 212 7.55 -5.69 12.28
N ILE A 213 7.67 -4.78 11.28
CA ILE A 213 7.45 -5.12 9.86
C ILE A 213 8.32 -6.31 9.43
N ALA A 214 9.62 -6.26 9.78
CA ALA A 214 10.53 -7.35 9.45
C ALA A 214 10.18 -8.67 10.14
N GLU A 215 9.65 -8.65 11.37
CA GLU A 215 9.18 -9.87 12.05
C GLU A 215 7.98 -10.49 11.35
N TYR A 216 6.96 -9.71 10.96
CA TYR A 216 5.83 -10.23 10.19
C TYR A 216 6.24 -10.84 8.84
N LEU A 217 7.27 -10.29 8.21
CA LEU A 217 7.75 -10.80 6.91
C LEU A 217 8.66 -12.03 7.03
N LYS A 218 9.07 -12.43 8.25
CA LYS A 218 9.80 -13.69 8.50
C LYS A 218 8.87 -14.89 8.70
N GLU A 219 7.66 -14.64 9.21
CA GLU A 219 6.67 -15.69 9.46
C GLU A 219 6.20 -16.34 8.17
#